data_e4b00c3279ea67b26396feac1968278c
#
_entry.id   e4b00c3279ea67b26396feac1968278c
#
_cell.length_a   1.000
_cell.length_b   1.000
_cell.length_c   1.000
_cell.angle_alpha   90.00
_cell.angle_beta   90.00
_cell.angle_gamma   90.00
#
_symmetry.space_group_name_H-M   'P 1'
#
loop_
_entity.id
_entity.type
_entity.pdbx_description
1 polymer ?
#
loop_
_entity_poly.entity_id
_entity_poly.type
_entity_poly.pdbx_seq_one_letter_code
_entity_poly.pdbx_strand_id
1 'polypeptide(L)'
;MVALTRSDTVGIALAPGVGVGFARGADRWSVATADPVALIAEAATADAPRWVWWGRETSDLLAGLPIDRCWDVATVHRFVHGTWKAPISVIWAVLQGLDPDSLPTMGQLGLLDAPVDEGDRELPIRPDGHLRPEWIAGAFAETPDRLATWAGLALDAMGQQILLLDRLPGPDRAHATARSESAADLLCAEMTIAGLPIDVPEAERLISASAGRRPRTSAEEDEIRAERDERVLSKLEPPQPVNLRNPGEVKAMLRRHGHDLPDTRAWRLEQRRTTDPLIDALLTWRKDERIATTFGWHWLDEHVRDGRLRGEWASSDGAAGRMSASAGLHNLPSTMRPVVAAETGHRIVRADLGQIEPRVLAAVSGDRRLIDATRQDDLYAPIARALGVERDIAKVAVLGAMYGATTGESAGALAGLQKSYPIAMGLLEEAAESGKAGKDVVTSGGRRVRMWTDPSTDGDLDRAVSVAAARGRYARNAVIQGAAAEFFKVWAITVRRRGRSLGAEVVLCLHDELLVHVPADAADDAAAMVDAAVGEAAHYWSPEPDVRFVADVAVVDRWSEAK
;
A
#
# COMPACT_ATOMS: atom_id res chain seq x y z
N MET A 1 -11.31 -17.60 -32.28
CA MET A 1 -10.23 -16.87 -31.56
C MET A 1 -8.88 -17.31 -32.11
N VAL A 2 -7.92 -16.38 -32.30
CA VAL A 2 -6.55 -16.72 -32.65
C VAL A 2 -5.96 -17.54 -31.48
N ALA A 3 -5.25 -18.64 -31.78
CA ALA A 3 -4.62 -19.45 -30.73
C ALA A 3 -3.58 -18.59 -29.98
N LEU A 4 -3.76 -18.39 -28.69
CA LEU A 4 -2.85 -17.69 -27.79
C LEU A 4 -2.05 -18.70 -27.00
N THR A 5 -0.78 -18.38 -26.75
CA THR A 5 0.15 -19.27 -26.00
C THR A 5 0.81 -18.50 -24.87
N ARG A 6 1.40 -19.23 -23.94
CA ARG A 6 2.13 -18.66 -22.80
C ARG A 6 3.29 -17.73 -23.19
N SER A 7 3.86 -17.90 -24.39
CA SER A 7 4.93 -17.02 -24.90
C SER A 7 4.42 -15.68 -25.41
N ASP A 8 3.12 -15.58 -25.72
CA ASP A 8 2.54 -14.36 -26.26
C ASP A 8 2.42 -13.24 -25.19
N THR A 9 2.47 -12.02 -25.67
CA THR A 9 2.11 -10.81 -24.92
C THR A 9 1.01 -10.10 -25.71
N VAL A 10 -0.14 -9.91 -25.08
CA VAL A 10 -1.37 -9.47 -25.74
C VAL A 10 -1.96 -8.27 -25.03
N GLY A 11 -2.04 -7.14 -25.73
CA GLY A 11 -2.79 -5.97 -25.31
C GLY A 11 -4.29 -6.27 -25.33
N ILE A 12 -5.01 -5.81 -24.33
CA ILE A 12 -6.46 -5.94 -24.23
C ILE A 12 -7.12 -4.62 -23.84
N ALA A 13 -8.31 -4.40 -24.37
CA ALA A 13 -9.24 -3.37 -23.92
C ALA A 13 -10.65 -3.96 -23.93
N LEU A 14 -11.41 -3.71 -22.86
CA LEU A 14 -12.73 -4.29 -22.65
C LEU A 14 -13.76 -3.17 -22.49
N ALA A 15 -14.94 -3.37 -23.06
CA ALA A 15 -16.10 -2.53 -22.81
C ALA A 15 -17.35 -3.40 -22.70
N PRO A 16 -18.01 -3.48 -21.52
CA PRO A 16 -19.26 -4.21 -21.35
C PRO A 16 -20.33 -3.77 -22.37
N GLY A 17 -20.99 -4.73 -23.00
CA GLY A 17 -21.99 -4.45 -24.04
C GLY A 17 -21.43 -4.16 -25.42
N VAL A 18 -20.12 -3.97 -25.58
CA VAL A 18 -19.44 -3.68 -26.88
C VAL A 18 -18.53 -4.84 -27.29
N GLY A 19 -17.56 -5.21 -26.46
CA GLY A 19 -16.68 -6.33 -26.80
C GLY A 19 -15.31 -6.25 -26.18
N VAL A 20 -14.37 -6.96 -26.81
CA VAL A 20 -12.95 -6.99 -26.46
C VAL A 20 -12.12 -6.65 -27.71
N GLY A 21 -11.18 -5.74 -27.54
CA GLY A 21 -10.11 -5.48 -28.47
C GLY A 21 -8.83 -6.17 -28.04
N PHE A 22 -8.09 -6.72 -29.00
CA PHE A 22 -6.84 -7.42 -28.81
C PHE A 22 -5.73 -6.86 -29.70
N ALA A 23 -4.50 -6.94 -29.19
CA ALA A 23 -3.31 -6.57 -29.95
C ALA A 23 -2.16 -7.53 -29.64
N ARG A 24 -1.45 -8.03 -30.68
CA ARG A 24 -0.25 -8.85 -30.56
C ARG A 24 0.78 -8.47 -31.63
N GLY A 25 1.88 -7.90 -31.25
CA GLY A 25 2.82 -7.31 -32.22
C GLY A 25 2.12 -6.23 -33.07
N ALA A 26 2.11 -6.41 -34.40
CA ALA A 26 1.38 -5.53 -35.32
C ALA A 26 -0.09 -5.94 -35.53
N ASP A 27 -0.47 -7.15 -35.13
CA ASP A 27 -1.82 -7.65 -35.35
C ASP A 27 -2.81 -6.98 -34.39
N ARG A 28 -3.97 -6.60 -34.93
CA ARG A 28 -5.10 -6.04 -34.19
C ARG A 28 -6.36 -6.80 -34.60
N TRP A 29 -7.16 -7.21 -33.62
CA TRP A 29 -8.47 -7.83 -33.87
C TRP A 29 -9.41 -7.53 -32.74
N SER A 30 -10.68 -7.68 -33.01
CA SER A 30 -11.74 -7.45 -32.02
C SER A 30 -12.77 -8.58 -32.02
N VAL A 31 -13.49 -8.73 -30.92
CA VAL A 31 -14.62 -9.61 -30.78
C VAL A 31 -15.77 -8.84 -30.15
N ALA A 32 -16.86 -8.67 -30.91
CA ALA A 32 -18.08 -8.09 -30.35
C ALA A 32 -18.76 -9.09 -29.42
N THR A 33 -19.03 -8.68 -28.20
CA THR A 33 -19.72 -9.48 -27.19
C THR A 33 -20.38 -8.59 -26.14
N ALA A 34 -21.51 -9.01 -25.61
CA ALA A 34 -22.15 -8.34 -24.49
C ALA A 34 -21.37 -8.56 -23.18
N ASP A 35 -20.70 -9.71 -23.04
CA ASP A 35 -19.90 -10.08 -21.86
C ASP A 35 -18.43 -10.30 -22.24
N PRO A 36 -17.63 -9.21 -22.21
CA PRO A 36 -16.21 -9.29 -22.50
C PRO A 36 -15.41 -10.03 -21.42
N VAL A 37 -15.90 -10.06 -20.17
CA VAL A 37 -15.23 -10.71 -19.05
C VAL A 37 -15.30 -12.24 -19.21
N ALA A 38 -16.45 -12.80 -19.59
CA ALA A 38 -16.59 -14.21 -19.88
C ALA A 38 -15.66 -14.67 -21.00
N LEU A 39 -15.49 -13.85 -22.05
CA LEU A 39 -14.57 -14.15 -23.14
C LEU A 39 -13.11 -14.23 -22.67
N ILE A 40 -12.68 -13.33 -21.79
CA ILE A 40 -11.33 -13.39 -21.21
C ILE A 40 -11.19 -14.56 -20.24
N ALA A 41 -12.24 -14.89 -19.47
CA ALA A 41 -12.23 -16.03 -18.55
C ALA A 41 -11.98 -17.36 -19.29
N GLU A 42 -12.58 -17.56 -20.45
CA GLU A 42 -12.33 -18.72 -21.31
C GLU A 42 -10.87 -18.82 -21.80
N ALA A 43 -10.22 -17.66 -21.99
CA ALA A 43 -8.84 -17.58 -22.43
C ALA A 43 -7.82 -17.57 -21.26
N ALA A 44 -8.27 -17.37 -20.02
CA ALA A 44 -7.44 -17.28 -18.81
C ALA A 44 -7.10 -18.69 -18.27
N THR A 45 -6.36 -19.47 -19.04
CA THR A 45 -5.89 -20.83 -18.70
C THR A 45 -4.46 -20.80 -18.16
N ALA A 46 -3.94 -21.96 -17.76
CA ALA A 46 -2.54 -22.11 -17.32
C ALA A 46 -1.52 -21.69 -18.40
N ASP A 47 -1.88 -21.83 -19.67
CA ASP A 47 -1.07 -21.42 -20.82
C ASP A 47 -1.43 -20.03 -21.36
N ALA A 48 -2.20 -19.23 -20.59
CA ALA A 48 -2.59 -17.88 -20.97
C ALA A 48 -1.38 -16.98 -21.26
N PRO A 49 -1.52 -16.04 -22.23
CA PRO A 49 -0.50 -15.06 -22.54
C PRO A 49 -0.26 -14.10 -21.37
N ARG A 50 0.71 -13.19 -21.52
CA ARG A 50 0.75 -11.99 -20.68
C ARG A 50 -0.26 -11.00 -21.21
N TRP A 51 -1.21 -10.63 -20.33
CA TRP A 51 -2.21 -9.62 -20.65
C TRP A 51 -1.68 -8.21 -20.34
N VAL A 52 -1.88 -7.26 -21.24
CA VAL A 52 -1.45 -5.86 -21.10
C VAL A 52 -2.65 -4.95 -21.21
N TRP A 53 -2.79 -4.04 -20.25
CA TRP A 53 -3.88 -3.05 -20.22
C TRP A 53 -3.43 -1.71 -19.65
N TRP A 54 -4.28 -0.69 -19.78
CA TRP A 54 -3.94 0.67 -19.39
C TRP A 54 -3.90 0.90 -17.87
N GLY A 55 -4.82 0.34 -17.11
CA GLY A 55 -4.90 0.64 -15.69
C GLY A 55 -6.09 0.03 -14.97
N ARG A 56 -6.38 0.57 -13.81
CA ARG A 56 -7.29 0.05 -12.80
C ARG A 56 -8.68 -0.32 -13.29
N GLU A 57 -9.27 0.45 -14.20
CA GLU A 57 -10.61 0.17 -14.75
C GLU A 57 -10.69 -1.23 -15.38
N THR A 58 -9.62 -1.64 -16.07
CA THR A 58 -9.53 -3.00 -16.62
C THR A 58 -9.27 -4.03 -15.52
N SER A 59 -8.40 -3.73 -14.53
CA SER A 59 -8.17 -4.61 -13.39
C SER A 59 -9.45 -4.91 -12.61
N ASP A 60 -10.32 -3.91 -12.43
CA ASP A 60 -11.61 -4.07 -11.73
C ASP A 60 -12.57 -5.00 -12.51
N LEU A 61 -12.59 -4.91 -13.84
CA LEU A 61 -13.38 -5.82 -14.68
C LEU A 61 -12.87 -7.27 -14.64
N LEU A 62 -11.56 -7.44 -14.50
CA LEU A 62 -10.89 -8.75 -14.54
C LEU A 62 -10.68 -9.37 -13.14
N ALA A 63 -11.09 -8.66 -12.09
CA ALA A 63 -10.95 -9.14 -10.72
C ALA A 63 -11.68 -10.48 -10.51
N GLY A 64 -10.99 -11.43 -9.84
CA GLY A 64 -11.50 -12.79 -9.64
C GLY A 64 -11.18 -13.77 -10.77
N LEU A 65 -10.71 -13.32 -11.94
CA LEU A 65 -10.25 -14.21 -12.99
C LEU A 65 -8.85 -14.79 -12.66
N PRO A 66 -8.54 -16.02 -13.13
CA PRO A 66 -7.26 -16.69 -12.87
C PRO A 66 -6.10 -16.12 -13.71
N ILE A 67 -5.94 -14.81 -13.69
CA ILE A 67 -4.87 -14.10 -14.40
C ILE A 67 -3.63 -14.04 -13.53
N ASP A 68 -2.58 -14.72 -13.95
CA ASP A 68 -1.27 -14.79 -13.24
C ASP A 68 -0.20 -13.91 -13.90
N ARG A 69 -0.39 -13.54 -15.15
CA ARG A 69 0.60 -12.84 -15.95
C ARG A 69 -0.02 -11.61 -16.57
N CYS A 70 0.29 -10.46 -15.99
CA CYS A 70 -0.25 -9.18 -16.48
C CYS A 70 0.81 -8.09 -16.51
N TRP A 71 0.45 -6.99 -17.17
CA TRP A 71 1.16 -5.73 -17.20
C TRP A 71 0.14 -4.59 -17.20
N ASP A 72 0.10 -3.88 -16.10
CA ASP A 72 -0.71 -2.67 -15.92
C ASP A 72 0.15 -1.44 -16.20
N VAL A 73 -0.12 -0.77 -17.30
CA VAL A 73 0.69 0.36 -17.78
C VAL A 73 0.72 1.50 -16.78
N ALA A 74 -0.40 1.82 -16.14
CA ALA A 74 -0.48 2.90 -15.15
C ALA A 74 0.32 2.57 -13.88
N THR A 75 0.24 1.33 -13.43
CA THR A 75 0.98 0.86 -12.25
C THR A 75 2.49 0.87 -12.49
N VAL A 76 2.93 0.40 -13.65
CA VAL A 76 4.35 0.45 -14.02
C VAL A 76 4.83 1.90 -14.19
N HIS A 77 4.00 2.79 -14.72
CA HIS A 77 4.34 4.21 -14.80
C HIS A 77 4.57 4.81 -13.40
N ARG A 78 3.66 4.55 -12.44
CA ARG A 78 3.83 4.99 -11.04
C ARG A 78 5.13 4.45 -10.43
N PHE A 79 5.45 3.21 -10.70
CA PHE A 79 6.67 2.55 -10.24
C PHE A 79 7.95 3.22 -10.76
N VAL A 80 8.04 3.46 -12.08
CA VAL A 80 9.24 4.01 -12.72
C VAL A 80 9.42 5.50 -12.44
N HIS A 81 8.32 6.25 -12.38
CA HIS A 81 8.35 7.71 -12.24
C HIS A 81 8.11 8.22 -10.81
N GLY A 82 7.74 7.35 -9.87
CA GLY A 82 7.49 7.73 -8.46
C GLY A 82 6.32 8.72 -8.34
N THR A 83 5.25 8.55 -9.13
CA THR A 83 4.09 9.43 -9.13
C THR A 83 2.90 8.76 -8.42
N TRP A 84 2.06 9.58 -7.77
CA TRP A 84 0.79 9.10 -7.19
C TRP A 84 -0.27 8.84 -8.26
N LYS A 85 -0.45 9.81 -9.14
CA LYS A 85 -1.42 9.74 -10.24
C LYS A 85 -0.71 9.36 -11.53
N ALA A 86 -1.37 8.59 -12.37
CA ALA A 86 -0.91 8.17 -13.68
C ALA A 86 -2.07 8.22 -14.70
N PRO A 87 -2.61 9.42 -15.03
CA PRO A 87 -3.60 9.55 -16.09
C PRO A 87 -3.02 9.07 -17.42
N ILE A 88 -3.82 8.40 -18.22
CA ILE A 88 -3.39 7.80 -19.51
C ILE A 88 -2.76 8.85 -20.44
N SER A 89 -3.31 10.08 -20.46
CA SER A 89 -2.74 11.22 -21.22
C SER A 89 -1.32 11.57 -20.80
N VAL A 90 -1.08 11.62 -19.48
CA VAL A 90 0.26 11.91 -18.91
C VAL A 90 1.23 10.75 -19.21
N ILE A 91 0.77 9.50 -19.02
CA ILE A 91 1.59 8.32 -19.33
C ILE A 91 2.06 8.36 -20.76
N TRP A 92 1.12 8.56 -21.70
CA TRP A 92 1.42 8.61 -23.13
C TRP A 92 2.38 9.75 -23.46
N ALA A 93 2.09 10.97 -23.00
CA ALA A 93 2.95 12.13 -23.26
C ALA A 93 4.40 11.89 -22.78
N VAL A 94 4.57 11.41 -21.55
CA VAL A 94 5.90 11.10 -20.99
C VAL A 94 6.62 10.02 -21.79
N LEU A 95 5.93 8.96 -22.20
CA LEU A 95 6.53 7.87 -23.00
C LEU A 95 6.92 8.32 -24.41
N GLN A 96 6.17 9.27 -25.01
CA GLN A 96 6.46 9.83 -26.34
C GLN A 96 7.42 11.03 -26.28
N GLY A 97 7.89 11.43 -25.08
CA GLY A 97 8.77 12.60 -24.92
C GLY A 97 8.07 13.94 -25.16
N LEU A 98 6.74 13.96 -25.04
CA LEU A 98 5.91 15.17 -25.11
C LEU A 98 5.82 15.84 -23.74
N ASP A 99 5.49 17.13 -23.72
CA ASP A 99 5.32 17.89 -22.48
C ASP A 99 4.01 17.49 -21.78
N PRO A 100 4.07 16.87 -20.57
CA PRO A 100 2.88 16.47 -19.85
C PRO A 100 2.08 17.64 -19.26
N ASP A 101 2.62 18.86 -19.24
CA ASP A 101 1.93 20.06 -18.75
C ASP A 101 1.12 20.76 -19.85
N SER A 102 1.30 20.36 -21.12
CA SER A 102 0.61 20.91 -22.30
C SER A 102 -0.41 19.95 -22.92
N LEU A 103 -1.12 19.18 -22.08
CA LEU A 103 -2.10 18.20 -22.54
C LEU A 103 -3.32 18.86 -23.20
N PRO A 104 -3.81 18.33 -24.35
CA PRO A 104 -5.02 18.82 -24.98
C PRO A 104 -6.26 18.59 -24.08
N THR A 105 -7.17 19.57 -24.05
CA THR A 105 -8.41 19.52 -23.30
C THR A 105 -9.62 19.45 -24.22
N MET A 106 -10.73 18.88 -23.73
CA MET A 106 -11.99 18.86 -24.49
C MET A 106 -12.62 20.27 -24.56
N GLY A 107 -12.91 20.75 -25.76
CA GLY A 107 -13.99 21.69 -26.03
C GLY A 107 -13.83 23.15 -25.64
N GLN A 108 -12.68 23.64 -25.16
CA GLN A 108 -12.46 25.08 -25.01
C GLN A 108 -11.42 25.58 -26.02
N LEU A 109 -11.91 25.94 -27.22
CA LEU A 109 -11.19 26.91 -28.03
C LEU A 109 -11.35 28.26 -27.36
N GLY A 110 -10.29 28.82 -26.82
CA GLY A 110 -10.26 30.24 -26.44
C GLY A 110 -10.59 31.10 -27.66
N LEU A 111 -11.24 32.25 -27.43
CA LEU A 111 -11.66 33.16 -28.52
C LEU A 111 -10.51 33.63 -29.41
N LEU A 112 -9.26 33.36 -29.04
CA LEU A 112 -8.02 33.75 -29.73
C LEU A 112 -7.18 32.55 -30.20
N ASP A 113 -7.64 31.32 -29.97
CA ASP A 113 -6.90 30.15 -30.43
C ASP A 113 -7.11 29.93 -31.93
N ALA A 114 -6.02 29.87 -32.68
CA ALA A 114 -6.07 29.47 -34.09
C ALA A 114 -6.66 28.04 -34.18
N PRO A 115 -7.45 27.74 -35.23
CA PRO A 115 -7.95 26.38 -35.41
C PRO A 115 -6.74 25.45 -35.57
N VAL A 116 -6.50 24.61 -34.57
CA VAL A 116 -5.51 23.54 -34.66
C VAL A 116 -6.06 22.51 -35.64
N ASP A 117 -5.27 22.09 -36.58
CA ASP A 117 -5.61 20.94 -37.44
C ASP A 117 -5.74 19.71 -36.51
N GLU A 118 -6.98 19.34 -36.19
CA GLU A 118 -7.28 18.21 -35.31
C GLU A 118 -7.02 16.86 -36.00
N GLY A 119 -6.78 16.85 -37.31
CA GLY A 119 -6.63 15.61 -38.08
C GLY A 119 -7.88 14.74 -38.04
N ASP A 120 -7.72 13.45 -38.39
CA ASP A 120 -8.79 12.48 -38.39
C ASP A 120 -9.19 12.10 -36.96
N ARG A 121 -10.43 12.40 -36.59
CA ARG A 121 -11.01 12.12 -35.25
C ARG A 121 -11.20 10.63 -34.98
N GLU A 122 -11.19 9.80 -35.99
CA GLU A 122 -11.22 8.35 -35.87
C GLU A 122 -9.89 7.77 -35.31
N LEU A 123 -8.81 8.53 -35.41
CA LEU A 123 -7.51 8.13 -34.89
C LEU A 123 -7.33 8.59 -33.41
N PRO A 124 -6.76 7.74 -32.54
CA PRO A 124 -6.56 8.08 -31.13
C PRO A 124 -5.45 9.13 -30.90
N ILE A 125 -4.55 9.30 -31.86
CA ILE A 125 -3.38 10.19 -31.76
C ILE A 125 -3.63 11.40 -32.65
N ARG A 126 -3.38 12.58 -32.11
CA ARG A 126 -3.45 13.85 -32.82
C ARG A 126 -2.18 14.07 -33.68
N PRO A 127 -2.22 15.02 -34.64
CA PRO A 127 -1.01 15.40 -35.40
C PRO A 127 0.16 15.87 -34.53
N ASP A 128 -0.10 16.44 -33.34
CA ASP A 128 0.91 16.87 -32.36
C ASP A 128 1.49 15.72 -31.52
N GLY A 129 1.02 14.50 -31.73
CA GLY A 129 1.49 13.29 -31.03
C GLY A 129 0.75 12.96 -29.73
N HIS A 130 -0.07 13.87 -29.20
CA HIS A 130 -0.86 13.59 -27.98
C HIS A 130 -2.05 12.69 -28.26
N LEU A 131 -2.51 11.97 -27.20
CA LEU A 131 -3.78 11.27 -27.25
C LEU A 131 -4.95 12.25 -27.34
N ARG A 132 -5.99 11.88 -28.08
CA ARG A 132 -7.23 12.66 -28.16
C ARG A 132 -7.99 12.59 -26.82
N PRO A 133 -8.42 13.73 -26.27
CA PRO A 133 -9.22 13.77 -25.06
C PRO A 133 -10.50 12.94 -25.16
N GLU A 134 -11.15 12.91 -26.32
CA GLU A 134 -12.37 12.14 -26.58
C GLU A 134 -12.14 10.63 -26.40
N TRP A 135 -11.00 10.13 -26.89
CA TRP A 135 -10.63 8.73 -26.73
C TRP A 135 -10.40 8.39 -25.26
N ILE A 136 -9.68 9.24 -24.53
CA ILE A 136 -9.46 9.07 -23.08
C ILE A 136 -10.77 9.11 -22.32
N ALA A 137 -11.73 9.96 -22.74
CA ALA A 137 -13.03 10.11 -22.13
C ALA A 137 -14.03 8.97 -22.43
N GLY A 138 -13.65 8.00 -23.28
CA GLY A 138 -14.47 6.80 -23.54
C GLY A 138 -14.74 6.48 -25.00
N ALA A 139 -14.36 7.32 -25.97
CA ALA A 139 -14.60 7.03 -27.38
C ALA A 139 -13.88 5.74 -27.85
N PHE A 140 -12.84 5.30 -27.15
CA PHE A 140 -12.19 4.00 -27.39
C PHE A 140 -13.15 2.81 -27.24
N ALA A 141 -14.22 2.97 -26.45
CA ALA A 141 -15.19 1.93 -26.12
C ALA A 141 -16.46 1.96 -27.02
N GLU A 142 -16.53 2.82 -28.04
CA GLU A 142 -17.71 2.95 -28.89
C GLU A 142 -17.85 1.79 -29.88
N THR A 143 -16.74 1.21 -30.34
CA THR A 143 -16.75 0.08 -31.28
C THR A 143 -15.69 -0.96 -30.93
N PRO A 144 -15.90 -2.25 -31.32
CA PRO A 144 -14.89 -3.28 -31.12
C PRO A 144 -13.54 -2.95 -31.76
N ASP A 145 -13.52 -2.32 -32.92
CA ASP A 145 -12.28 -1.98 -33.64
C ASP A 145 -11.50 -0.87 -32.94
N ARG A 146 -12.19 0.11 -32.34
CA ARG A 146 -11.54 1.11 -31.49
C ARG A 146 -10.95 0.48 -30.22
N LEU A 147 -11.60 -0.54 -29.63
CA LEU A 147 -11.02 -1.32 -28.53
C LEU A 147 -9.71 -2.01 -28.96
N ALA A 148 -9.67 -2.60 -30.18
CA ALA A 148 -8.44 -3.22 -30.68
C ALA A 148 -7.30 -2.19 -30.88
N THR A 149 -7.63 -1.00 -31.36
CA THR A 149 -6.69 0.12 -31.48
C THR A 149 -6.18 0.55 -30.10
N TRP A 150 -7.07 0.69 -29.11
CA TRP A 150 -6.72 1.08 -27.75
C TRP A 150 -5.84 0.04 -27.03
N ALA A 151 -6.12 -1.25 -27.24
CA ALA A 151 -5.29 -2.36 -26.81
C ALA A 151 -3.89 -2.32 -27.42
N GLY A 152 -3.79 -1.89 -28.70
CA GLY A 152 -2.53 -1.69 -29.38
C GLY A 152 -1.67 -0.61 -28.74
N LEU A 153 -2.26 0.54 -28.40
CA LEU A 153 -1.55 1.62 -27.72
C LEU A 153 -1.06 1.21 -26.32
N ALA A 154 -1.82 0.39 -25.58
CA ALA A 154 -1.35 -0.16 -24.31
C ALA A 154 -0.12 -1.05 -24.48
N LEU A 155 -0.10 -1.87 -25.55
CA LEU A 155 1.04 -2.71 -25.89
C LEU A 155 2.27 -1.90 -26.28
N ASP A 156 2.08 -0.82 -27.06
CA ASP A 156 3.15 0.11 -27.46
C ASP A 156 3.72 0.83 -26.23
N ALA A 157 2.85 1.29 -25.31
CA ALA A 157 3.25 1.90 -24.04
C ALA A 157 4.08 0.93 -23.17
N MET A 158 3.68 -0.35 -23.07
CA MET A 158 4.49 -1.39 -22.41
C MET A 158 5.88 -1.50 -23.06
N GLY A 159 5.96 -1.49 -24.39
CA GLY A 159 7.24 -1.54 -25.10
C GLY A 159 8.18 -0.40 -24.69
N GLN A 160 7.67 0.83 -24.59
CA GLN A 160 8.44 1.98 -24.13
C GLN A 160 8.83 1.86 -22.64
N GLN A 161 7.94 1.34 -21.79
CA GLN A 161 8.24 1.09 -20.39
C GLN A 161 9.35 0.05 -20.20
N ILE A 162 9.40 -1.00 -21.02
CA ILE A 162 10.48 -1.98 -21.05
C ILE A 162 11.82 -1.29 -21.30
N LEU A 163 11.89 -0.41 -22.30
CA LEU A 163 13.12 0.35 -22.60
C LEU A 163 13.55 1.28 -21.44
N LEU A 164 12.61 1.79 -20.65
CA LEU A 164 12.94 2.56 -19.45
C LEU A 164 13.50 1.66 -18.34
N LEU A 165 12.91 0.47 -18.13
CA LEU A 165 13.37 -0.49 -17.13
C LEU A 165 14.77 -1.03 -17.47
N ASP A 166 15.09 -1.23 -18.76
CA ASP A 166 16.42 -1.67 -19.22
C ASP A 166 17.54 -0.71 -18.85
N ARG A 167 17.22 0.56 -18.58
CA ARG A 167 18.18 1.61 -18.19
C ARG A 167 18.38 1.70 -16.68
N LEU A 168 17.57 1.00 -15.88
CA LEU A 168 17.71 1.04 -14.42
C LEU A 168 18.88 0.15 -13.93
N PRO A 169 19.48 0.47 -12.81
CA PRO A 169 20.42 -0.44 -12.14
C PRO A 169 19.73 -1.76 -11.80
N GLY A 170 20.20 -2.89 -12.36
CA GLY A 170 19.58 -4.20 -12.16
C GLY A 170 18.27 -4.39 -12.94
N PRO A 171 18.31 -4.32 -14.28
CA PRO A 171 17.12 -4.34 -15.14
C PRO A 171 16.26 -5.59 -14.93
N ASP A 172 16.84 -6.76 -14.74
CA ASP A 172 16.09 -8.01 -14.50
C ASP A 172 15.18 -7.90 -13.27
N ARG A 173 15.68 -7.29 -12.19
CA ARG A 173 14.87 -7.01 -10.99
C ARG A 173 13.79 -5.97 -11.24
N ALA A 174 14.11 -4.90 -11.94
CA ALA A 174 13.13 -3.88 -12.30
C ALA A 174 11.97 -4.47 -13.13
N HIS A 175 12.28 -5.34 -14.07
CA HIS A 175 11.27 -6.09 -14.83
C HIS A 175 10.45 -7.05 -13.93
N ALA A 176 11.10 -7.76 -13.02
CA ALA A 176 10.41 -8.63 -12.08
C ALA A 176 9.46 -7.84 -11.17
N THR A 177 9.92 -6.69 -10.66
CA THR A 177 9.11 -5.78 -9.83
C THR A 177 7.95 -5.19 -10.61
N ALA A 178 8.14 -4.71 -11.84
CA ALA A 178 7.06 -4.18 -12.69
C ALA A 178 5.93 -5.23 -12.89
N ARG A 179 6.29 -6.49 -13.06
CA ARG A 179 5.33 -7.61 -13.16
C ARG A 179 4.59 -7.86 -11.85
N SER A 180 5.30 -7.86 -10.72
CA SER A 180 4.66 -8.06 -9.41
C SER A 180 3.80 -6.87 -8.99
N GLU A 181 4.20 -5.64 -9.32
CA GLU A 181 3.38 -4.44 -9.12
C GLU A 181 2.05 -4.52 -9.90
N SER A 182 2.10 -4.94 -11.17
CA SER A 182 0.91 -5.12 -11.99
C SER A 182 -0.04 -6.20 -11.42
N ALA A 183 0.51 -7.33 -10.99
CA ALA A 183 -0.28 -8.39 -10.36
C ALA A 183 -0.83 -7.98 -8.98
N ALA A 184 -0.11 -7.13 -8.24
CA ALA A 184 -0.57 -6.59 -6.98
C ALA A 184 -1.73 -5.59 -7.17
N ASP A 185 -1.76 -4.85 -8.29
CA ASP A 185 -2.91 -3.99 -8.61
C ASP A 185 -4.18 -4.81 -8.88
N LEU A 186 -4.05 -5.92 -9.60
CA LEU A 186 -5.14 -6.86 -9.79
C LEU A 186 -5.62 -7.49 -8.47
N LEU A 187 -4.69 -7.86 -7.56
CA LEU A 187 -5.04 -8.31 -6.21
C LEU A 187 -5.78 -7.22 -5.43
N CYS A 188 -5.40 -5.96 -5.57
CA CYS A 188 -6.11 -4.83 -4.96
C CYS A 188 -7.54 -4.70 -5.48
N ALA A 189 -7.76 -4.92 -6.79
CA ALA A 189 -9.10 -4.97 -7.37
C ALA A 189 -9.95 -6.10 -6.76
N GLU A 190 -9.36 -7.29 -6.60
CA GLU A 190 -10.02 -8.44 -5.97
C GLU A 190 -10.39 -8.16 -4.51
N MET A 191 -9.46 -7.62 -3.70
CA MET A 191 -9.73 -7.28 -2.31
C MET A 191 -10.80 -6.19 -2.16
N THR A 192 -10.86 -5.23 -3.11
CA THR A 192 -11.90 -4.19 -3.13
C THR A 192 -13.29 -4.79 -3.31
N ILE A 193 -13.43 -5.78 -4.20
CA ILE A 193 -14.69 -6.46 -4.50
C ILE A 193 -15.05 -7.45 -3.38
N ALA A 194 -14.10 -8.28 -2.97
CA ALA A 194 -14.31 -9.29 -1.93
C ALA A 194 -14.70 -8.65 -0.59
N GLY A 195 -13.95 -7.64 -0.15
CA GLY A 195 -14.11 -7.03 1.17
C GLY A 195 -13.60 -7.92 2.31
N LEU A 196 -13.44 -7.35 3.49
CA LEU A 196 -12.98 -8.02 4.70
C LEU A 196 -14.19 -8.55 5.50
N PRO A 197 -14.27 -9.84 5.85
CA PRO A 197 -15.41 -10.38 6.59
C PRO A 197 -15.50 -9.80 8.01
N ILE A 198 -16.72 -9.39 8.39
CA ILE A 198 -17.03 -8.67 9.64
C ILE A 198 -18.19 -9.35 10.39
N ASP A 199 -17.98 -9.62 11.66
CA ASP A 199 -19.04 -9.96 12.61
C ASP A 199 -19.79 -8.67 12.99
N VAL A 200 -20.91 -8.39 12.30
CA VAL A 200 -21.71 -7.17 12.49
C VAL A 200 -22.25 -7.04 13.92
N PRO A 201 -22.82 -8.09 14.54
CA PRO A 201 -23.23 -8.05 15.95
C PRO A 201 -22.09 -7.65 16.90
N GLU A 202 -20.90 -8.17 16.71
CA GLU A 202 -19.73 -7.82 17.53
C GLU A 202 -19.27 -6.36 17.26
N ALA A 203 -19.34 -5.90 16.00
CA ALA A 203 -19.06 -4.51 15.66
C ALA A 203 -20.04 -3.55 16.35
N GLU A 204 -21.34 -3.83 16.31
CA GLU A 204 -22.37 -3.03 16.98
C GLU A 204 -22.15 -3.01 18.50
N ARG A 205 -21.79 -4.14 19.10
CA ARG A 205 -21.48 -4.25 20.53
C ARG A 205 -20.28 -3.37 20.92
N LEU A 206 -19.17 -3.43 20.18
CA LEU A 206 -17.96 -2.66 20.46
C LEU A 206 -18.16 -1.17 20.20
N ILE A 207 -18.86 -0.82 19.12
CA ILE A 207 -19.21 0.57 18.82
C ILE A 207 -20.12 1.15 19.92
N SER A 208 -21.14 0.41 20.33
CA SER A 208 -22.03 0.84 21.40
C SER A 208 -21.29 1.06 22.73
N ALA A 209 -20.34 0.18 23.06
CA ALA A 209 -19.54 0.31 24.28
C ALA A 209 -18.67 1.58 24.31
N SER A 210 -18.11 1.98 23.16
CA SER A 210 -17.19 3.12 23.05
C SER A 210 -17.90 4.41 22.63
N ALA A 211 -18.72 4.36 21.57
CA ALA A 211 -19.38 5.51 21.00
C ALA A 211 -20.73 5.84 21.67
N GLY A 212 -21.32 4.88 22.38
CA GLY A 212 -22.65 4.99 22.95
C GLY A 212 -23.75 4.45 22.02
N ARG A 213 -25.00 4.68 22.41
CA ARG A 213 -26.17 4.26 21.61
C ARG A 213 -26.13 4.81 20.18
N ARG A 214 -26.78 4.12 19.26
CA ARG A 214 -26.88 4.61 17.88
C ARG A 214 -27.78 5.85 17.83
N PRO A 215 -27.26 7.03 17.37
CA PRO A 215 -28.05 8.25 17.27
C PRO A 215 -29.04 8.16 16.10
N ARG A 216 -30.20 8.77 16.27
CA ARG A 216 -31.23 8.91 15.22
C ARG A 216 -31.24 10.32 14.62
N THR A 217 -30.72 11.29 15.35
CA THR A 217 -30.65 12.71 14.96
C THR A 217 -29.31 13.29 15.35
N SER A 218 -28.94 14.42 14.73
CA SER A 218 -27.72 15.16 15.09
C SER A 218 -27.76 15.65 16.55
N ALA A 219 -28.95 15.98 17.09
CA ALA A 219 -29.10 16.39 18.49
C ALA A 219 -28.78 15.23 19.45
N GLU A 220 -29.24 14.03 19.16
CA GLU A 220 -28.88 12.83 19.93
C GLU A 220 -27.38 12.52 19.82
N GLU A 221 -26.75 12.76 18.67
CA GLU A 221 -25.31 12.59 18.48
C GLU A 221 -24.52 13.56 19.38
N ASP A 222 -24.94 14.84 19.42
CA ASP A 222 -24.33 15.85 20.30
C ASP A 222 -24.51 15.50 21.78
N GLU A 223 -25.68 14.99 22.18
CA GLU A 223 -25.95 14.51 23.53
C GLU A 223 -25.03 13.35 23.93
N ILE A 224 -24.93 12.32 23.10
CA ILE A 224 -24.05 11.15 23.32
C ILE A 224 -22.58 11.58 23.38
N ARG A 225 -22.20 12.56 22.57
CA ARG A 225 -20.86 13.14 22.61
C ARG A 225 -20.58 13.85 23.92
N ALA A 226 -21.55 14.65 24.40
CA ALA A 226 -21.45 15.31 25.70
C ALA A 226 -21.37 14.28 26.86
N GLU A 227 -22.15 13.21 26.82
CA GLU A 227 -22.07 12.12 27.79
C GLU A 227 -20.66 11.48 27.85
N ARG A 228 -19.99 11.30 26.70
CA ARG A 228 -18.61 10.83 26.66
C ARG A 228 -17.63 11.82 27.27
N ASP A 229 -17.79 13.10 26.96
CA ASP A 229 -16.91 14.16 27.47
C ASP A 229 -17.07 14.28 28.99
N GLU A 230 -18.29 14.16 29.53
CA GLU A 230 -18.59 14.24 30.94
C GLU A 230 -17.86 13.18 31.79
N ARG A 231 -17.55 12.01 31.22
CA ARG A 231 -16.75 10.98 31.91
C ARG A 231 -15.37 11.49 32.34
N VAL A 232 -14.79 12.43 31.59
CA VAL A 232 -13.52 13.09 31.93
C VAL A 232 -13.77 14.35 32.73
N LEU A 233 -14.73 15.19 32.31
CA LEU A 233 -14.98 16.49 32.91
C LEU A 233 -15.45 16.38 34.35
N SER A 234 -16.21 15.33 34.70
CA SER A 234 -16.62 15.03 36.08
C SER A 234 -15.48 14.69 37.04
N LYS A 235 -14.26 14.45 36.54
CA LYS A 235 -13.05 14.25 37.36
C LYS A 235 -12.32 15.55 37.69
N LEU A 236 -12.80 16.68 37.18
CA LEU A 236 -12.17 17.98 37.39
C LEU A 236 -12.71 18.68 38.64
N GLU A 237 -11.82 19.07 39.54
CA GLU A 237 -12.13 19.85 40.71
C GLU A 237 -11.27 21.13 40.74
N PRO A 238 -11.87 22.34 40.65
CA PRO A 238 -13.30 22.61 40.39
C PRO A 238 -13.73 22.25 38.96
N PRO A 239 -15.03 21.99 38.72
CA PRO A 239 -15.55 21.76 37.37
C PRO A 239 -15.25 22.94 36.44
N GLN A 240 -14.84 22.65 35.22
CA GLN A 240 -14.52 23.64 34.21
C GLN A 240 -14.81 23.11 32.80
N PRO A 241 -15.29 23.94 31.90
CA PRO A 241 -15.43 23.54 30.50
C PRO A 241 -14.04 23.39 29.86
N VAL A 242 -13.82 22.27 29.19
CA VAL A 242 -12.59 21.99 28.43
C VAL A 242 -12.98 21.28 27.14
N ASN A 243 -12.48 21.76 26.03
CA ASN A 243 -12.60 21.03 24.78
C ASN A 243 -11.53 19.92 24.73
N LEU A 244 -11.93 18.70 25.01
CA LEU A 244 -11.03 17.52 25.05
C LEU A 244 -10.41 17.19 23.68
N ARG A 245 -10.95 17.74 22.58
CA ARG A 245 -10.43 17.58 21.22
C ARG A 245 -9.35 18.60 20.88
N ASN A 246 -9.18 19.64 21.74
CA ASN A 246 -8.12 20.63 21.61
C ASN A 246 -6.89 20.23 22.47
N PRO A 247 -5.76 19.82 21.86
CA PRO A 247 -4.56 19.41 22.61
C PRO A 247 -4.00 20.50 23.54
N GLY A 248 -4.17 21.78 23.17
CA GLY A 248 -3.72 22.92 23.97
C GLY A 248 -4.54 23.07 25.27
N GLU A 249 -5.86 22.94 25.16
CA GLU A 249 -6.77 23.00 26.33
C GLU A 249 -6.54 21.82 27.24
N VAL A 250 -6.39 20.60 26.67
CA VAL A 250 -6.08 19.39 27.45
C VAL A 250 -4.74 19.53 28.20
N LYS A 251 -3.71 20.09 27.54
CA LYS A 251 -2.41 20.37 28.21
C LYS A 251 -2.57 21.38 29.35
N ALA A 252 -3.34 22.45 29.14
CA ALA A 252 -3.61 23.47 30.16
C ALA A 252 -4.42 22.89 31.33
N MET A 253 -5.40 22.03 31.05
CA MET A 253 -6.16 21.30 32.04
C MET A 253 -5.23 20.44 32.91
N LEU A 254 -4.43 19.58 32.31
CA LEU A 254 -3.50 18.70 33.01
C LEU A 254 -2.51 19.47 33.89
N ARG A 255 -1.98 20.61 33.39
CA ARG A 255 -1.08 21.47 34.18
C ARG A 255 -1.77 22.04 35.43
N ARG A 256 -3.04 22.46 35.32
CA ARG A 256 -3.82 22.95 36.47
C ARG A 256 -4.06 21.85 37.53
N HIS A 257 -4.07 20.59 37.11
CA HIS A 257 -4.22 19.42 37.99
C HIS A 257 -2.86 18.81 38.41
N GLY A 258 -1.77 19.60 38.33
CA GLY A 258 -0.47 19.21 38.84
C GLY A 258 0.41 18.39 37.88
N HIS A 259 -0.02 18.21 36.61
CA HIS A 259 0.74 17.52 35.58
C HIS A 259 1.38 18.51 34.60
N ASP A 260 2.56 19.00 34.90
CA ASP A 260 3.35 19.82 33.97
C ASP A 260 4.10 18.89 32.99
N LEU A 261 3.49 18.70 31.81
CA LEU A 261 3.98 17.82 30.78
C LEU A 261 4.38 18.62 29.52
N PRO A 262 5.45 18.24 28.84
CA PRO A 262 5.86 18.89 27.59
C PRO A 262 4.83 18.71 26.48
N ASP A 263 4.17 17.54 26.47
CA ASP A 263 3.07 17.21 25.56
C ASP A 263 2.09 16.23 26.24
N THR A 264 0.95 15.95 25.59
CA THR A 264 -0.10 15.05 26.09
C THR A 264 -0.10 13.69 25.39
N ARG A 265 1.04 13.22 24.86
CA ARG A 265 1.14 11.94 24.17
C ARG A 265 0.79 10.76 25.09
N ALA A 266 0.09 9.77 24.54
CA ALA A 266 -0.44 8.65 25.30
C ALA A 266 0.63 7.95 26.18
N TRP A 267 1.82 7.69 25.63
CA TRP A 267 2.89 7.01 26.37
C TRP A 267 3.38 7.77 27.62
N ARG A 268 3.30 9.11 27.61
CA ARG A 268 3.61 9.93 28.80
C ARG A 268 2.52 9.86 29.86
N LEU A 269 1.28 9.83 29.41
CA LEU A 269 0.12 9.73 30.30
C LEU A 269 -0.02 8.32 30.89
N GLU A 270 0.29 7.28 30.11
CA GLU A 270 0.17 5.89 30.52
C GLU A 270 1.00 5.59 31.80
N GLN A 271 2.15 6.25 31.98
CA GLN A 271 2.98 6.14 33.19
C GLN A 271 2.26 6.59 34.48
N ARG A 272 1.20 7.37 34.37
CA ARG A 272 0.42 7.94 35.48
C ARG A 272 -1.01 7.39 35.58
N ARG A 273 -1.36 6.52 34.66
CA ARG A 273 -2.72 5.98 34.50
C ARG A 273 -3.27 5.35 35.77
N THR A 274 -2.46 4.54 36.47
CA THR A 274 -2.85 3.80 37.66
C THR A 274 -2.93 4.67 38.93
N THR A 275 -2.35 5.87 38.89
CA THR A 275 -2.25 6.76 40.07
C THR A 275 -3.17 7.97 39.99
N ASP A 276 -3.73 8.25 38.80
CA ASP A 276 -4.56 9.43 38.57
C ASP A 276 -5.84 9.09 37.78
N PRO A 277 -7.03 9.19 38.42
CA PRO A 277 -8.31 8.90 37.78
C PRO A 277 -8.66 9.82 36.61
N LEU A 278 -8.17 11.07 36.59
CA LEU A 278 -8.36 12.00 35.46
C LEU A 278 -7.58 11.51 34.23
N ILE A 279 -6.33 11.07 34.44
CA ILE A 279 -5.51 10.55 33.34
C ILE A 279 -6.07 9.25 32.81
N ASP A 280 -6.54 8.33 33.65
CA ASP A 280 -7.19 7.10 33.21
C ASP A 280 -8.45 7.39 32.41
N ALA A 281 -9.31 8.30 32.89
CA ALA A 281 -10.51 8.72 32.17
C ALA A 281 -10.18 9.35 30.82
N LEU A 282 -9.16 10.23 30.76
CA LEU A 282 -8.72 10.87 29.51
C LEU A 282 -8.16 9.87 28.48
N LEU A 283 -7.37 8.91 28.92
CA LEU A 283 -6.83 7.86 28.03
C LEU A 283 -7.92 6.94 27.50
N THR A 284 -8.89 6.59 28.36
CA THR A 284 -10.07 5.80 27.97
C THR A 284 -10.92 6.59 26.98
N TRP A 285 -11.22 7.86 27.28
CA TRP A 285 -11.96 8.76 26.40
C TRP A 285 -11.31 8.88 25.00
N ARG A 286 -9.99 9.00 24.92
CA ARG A 286 -9.27 9.06 23.62
C ARG A 286 -9.47 7.81 22.78
N LYS A 287 -9.49 6.63 23.40
CA LYS A 287 -9.78 5.37 22.70
C LYS A 287 -11.23 5.35 22.20
N ASP A 288 -12.16 5.72 23.07
CA ASP A 288 -13.59 5.76 22.75
C ASP A 288 -13.90 6.80 21.68
N GLU A 289 -13.33 8.00 21.77
CA GLU A 289 -13.50 9.07 20.78
C GLU A 289 -12.95 8.67 19.41
N ARG A 290 -11.80 7.99 19.36
CA ARG A 290 -11.26 7.46 18.10
C ARG A 290 -12.22 6.45 17.46
N ILE A 291 -12.81 5.55 18.24
CA ILE A 291 -13.80 4.62 17.72
C ILE A 291 -15.04 5.40 17.25
N ALA A 292 -15.59 6.29 18.08
CA ALA A 292 -16.79 7.04 17.75
C ALA A 292 -16.66 7.87 16.45
N THR A 293 -15.50 8.49 16.23
CA THR A 293 -15.29 9.40 15.09
C THR A 293 -14.82 8.71 13.82
N THR A 294 -14.13 7.56 13.93
CA THR A 294 -13.50 6.91 12.77
C THR A 294 -14.12 5.57 12.44
N PHE A 295 -14.59 4.81 13.46
CA PHE A 295 -15.08 3.44 13.34
C PHE A 295 -16.46 3.30 14.01
N GLY A 296 -17.22 4.40 14.11
CA GLY A 296 -18.52 4.45 14.75
C GLY A 296 -19.67 3.99 13.85
N TRP A 297 -20.90 4.37 14.24
CA TRP A 297 -22.11 3.95 13.55
C TRP A 297 -22.15 4.34 12.07
N HIS A 298 -21.71 5.56 11.75
CA HIS A 298 -21.64 6.03 10.36
C HIS A 298 -20.69 5.18 9.52
N TRP A 299 -19.50 4.86 10.05
CA TRP A 299 -18.55 3.97 9.37
C TRP A 299 -19.15 2.58 9.12
N LEU A 300 -19.85 2.01 10.11
CA LEU A 300 -20.49 0.69 9.97
C LEU A 300 -21.55 0.72 8.86
N ASP A 301 -22.39 1.76 8.83
CA ASP A 301 -23.48 1.91 7.85
C ASP A 301 -22.97 2.18 6.43
N GLU A 302 -21.89 2.93 6.30
CA GLU A 302 -21.33 3.32 4.99
C GLU A 302 -20.51 2.21 4.36
N HIS A 303 -19.68 1.53 5.15
CA HIS A 303 -18.63 0.67 4.61
C HIS A 303 -18.89 -0.83 4.80
N VAL A 304 -19.78 -1.26 5.68
CA VAL A 304 -20.09 -2.68 5.88
C VAL A 304 -21.38 -3.04 5.18
N ARG A 305 -21.27 -3.93 4.19
CA ARG A 305 -22.41 -4.45 3.40
C ARG A 305 -22.28 -5.96 3.28
N ASP A 306 -23.40 -6.68 3.48
CA ASP A 306 -23.45 -8.14 3.40
C ASP A 306 -22.41 -8.84 4.30
N GLY A 307 -22.19 -8.30 5.50
CA GLY A 307 -21.21 -8.83 6.45
C GLY A 307 -19.74 -8.62 6.06
N ARG A 308 -19.47 -7.75 5.08
CA ARG A 308 -18.08 -7.46 4.64
C ARG A 308 -17.79 -5.96 4.63
N LEU A 309 -16.67 -5.57 5.22
CA LEU A 309 -16.11 -4.21 5.16
C LEU A 309 -15.46 -3.99 3.80
N ARG A 310 -15.97 -3.01 3.08
CA ARG A 310 -15.50 -2.66 1.74
C ARG A 310 -14.79 -1.32 1.74
N GLY A 311 -13.64 -1.29 1.09
CA GLY A 311 -12.83 -0.10 0.87
C GLY A 311 -12.00 -0.27 -0.39
N GLU A 312 -11.65 0.84 -1.02
CA GLU A 312 -10.79 0.82 -2.21
C GLU A 312 -9.36 0.51 -1.81
N TRP A 313 -8.78 -0.50 -2.42
CA TRP A 313 -7.38 -0.85 -2.30
C TRP A 313 -6.57 -0.25 -3.44
N ALA A 314 -5.39 0.26 -3.13
CA ALA A 314 -4.41 0.73 -4.09
C ALA A 314 -3.08 -0.02 -3.90
N SER A 315 -2.46 -0.40 -5.01
CA SER A 315 -1.21 -1.16 -4.99
C SER A 315 0.01 -0.34 -4.55
N SER A 316 -0.12 0.99 -4.47
CA SER A 316 0.97 1.89 -4.06
C SER A 316 0.43 3.14 -3.38
N ASP A 317 1.07 3.55 -2.29
CA ASP A 317 0.82 4.79 -1.54
C ASP A 317 1.46 6.04 -2.20
N GLY A 318 2.06 5.89 -3.37
CA GLY A 318 2.73 6.98 -4.09
C GLY A 318 4.07 7.45 -3.48
N ALA A 319 4.51 6.82 -2.39
CA ALA A 319 5.81 7.08 -1.74
C ALA A 319 6.71 5.85 -1.84
N ALA A 320 6.86 5.11 -0.76
CA ALA A 320 7.66 3.87 -0.74
C ALA A 320 6.98 2.68 -1.44
N GLY A 321 5.76 2.83 -1.94
CA GLY A 321 5.08 1.78 -2.69
C GLY A 321 4.33 0.77 -1.84
N ARG A 322 3.99 1.08 -0.59
CA ARG A 322 3.14 0.22 0.23
C ARG A 322 1.72 0.17 -0.32
N MET A 323 1.07 -0.97 -0.20
CA MET A 323 -0.36 -1.06 -0.48
C MET A 323 -1.12 -0.20 0.52
N SER A 324 -2.20 0.42 0.08
CA SER A 324 -3.05 1.28 0.92
C SER A 324 -4.52 1.00 0.66
N ALA A 325 -5.38 1.32 1.64
CA ALA A 325 -6.82 1.17 1.49
C ALA A 325 -7.59 2.32 2.16
N SER A 326 -8.79 2.58 1.65
CA SER A 326 -9.77 3.48 2.27
C SER A 326 -10.58 2.78 3.38
N ALA A 327 -11.65 3.39 3.84
CA ALA A 327 -12.60 2.84 4.82
C ALA A 327 -11.98 2.40 6.17
N GLY A 328 -10.81 2.91 6.52
CA GLY A 328 -10.15 2.57 7.79
C GLY A 328 -9.47 1.19 7.84
N LEU A 329 -9.44 0.43 6.74
CA LEU A 329 -8.84 -0.92 6.68
C LEU A 329 -7.38 -0.94 7.18
N HIS A 330 -6.56 0.08 6.85
CA HIS A 330 -5.18 0.21 7.33
C HIS A 330 -5.02 0.65 8.78
N ASN A 331 -6.06 1.24 9.36
CA ASN A 331 -6.00 1.91 10.65
C ASN A 331 -6.89 1.28 11.71
N LEU A 332 -7.46 0.09 11.43
CA LEU A 332 -8.35 -0.60 12.36
C LEU A 332 -7.61 -0.83 13.68
N PRO A 333 -8.07 -0.22 14.80
CA PRO A 333 -7.36 -0.34 16.06
C PRO A 333 -7.46 -1.76 16.62
N SER A 334 -6.49 -2.17 17.43
CA SER A 334 -6.46 -3.51 18.02
C SER A 334 -7.75 -3.85 18.79
N THR A 335 -8.41 -2.84 19.38
CA THR A 335 -9.70 -2.99 20.07
C THR A 335 -10.87 -3.34 19.14
N MET A 336 -10.73 -3.06 17.83
CA MET A 336 -11.73 -3.41 16.82
C MET A 336 -11.36 -4.68 16.03
N ARG A 337 -10.15 -5.23 16.18
CA ARG A 337 -9.78 -6.50 15.53
C ARG A 337 -10.73 -7.67 15.81
N PRO A 338 -11.40 -7.78 16.99
CA PRO A 338 -12.41 -8.83 17.22
C PRO A 338 -13.57 -8.84 16.22
N VAL A 339 -13.87 -7.70 15.57
CA VAL A 339 -14.94 -7.63 14.56
C VAL A 339 -14.59 -8.35 13.26
N VAL A 340 -13.29 -8.52 12.97
CA VAL A 340 -12.84 -9.26 11.78
C VAL A 340 -12.87 -10.75 12.13
N ALA A 341 -13.85 -11.45 11.56
CA ALA A 341 -14.12 -12.85 11.85
C ALA A 341 -14.40 -13.61 10.54
N ALA A 342 -13.99 -14.87 10.50
CA ALA A 342 -14.31 -15.77 9.41
C ALA A 342 -15.83 -15.98 9.27
N GLU A 343 -16.30 -16.09 8.06
CA GLU A 343 -17.70 -16.49 7.79
C GLU A 343 -17.94 -17.94 8.22
N THR A 344 -19.21 -18.29 8.44
CA THR A 344 -19.58 -19.66 8.80
C THR A 344 -19.04 -20.67 7.79
N GLY A 345 -18.35 -21.71 8.26
CA GLY A 345 -17.71 -22.71 7.42
C GLY A 345 -16.34 -22.32 6.88
N HIS A 346 -15.80 -21.17 7.28
CA HIS A 346 -14.48 -20.68 6.90
C HIS A 346 -13.57 -20.46 8.10
N ARG A 347 -12.30 -20.18 7.83
CA ARG A 347 -11.25 -19.77 8.78
C ARG A 347 -10.47 -18.58 8.20
N ILE A 348 -9.75 -17.90 9.07
CA ILE A 348 -8.75 -16.90 8.68
C ILE A 348 -7.37 -17.51 8.91
N VAL A 349 -6.56 -17.54 7.85
CA VAL A 349 -5.11 -17.74 7.97
C VAL A 349 -4.50 -16.35 8.09
N ARG A 350 -3.98 -16.02 9.26
CA ARG A 350 -3.21 -14.81 9.51
C ARG A 350 -1.73 -15.13 9.36
N ALA A 351 -1.01 -14.30 8.63
CA ALA A 351 0.42 -14.43 8.50
C ALA A 351 1.11 -13.07 8.56
N ASP A 352 2.22 -12.98 9.29
CA ASP A 352 3.00 -11.75 9.54
C ASP A 352 4.47 -12.02 9.24
N LEU A 353 5.09 -11.18 8.38
CA LEU A 353 6.49 -11.32 8.03
C LEU A 353 7.39 -10.90 9.18
N GLY A 354 8.08 -11.85 9.76
CA GLY A 354 8.98 -11.63 10.89
C GLY A 354 10.15 -10.71 10.57
N GLN A 355 10.19 -9.51 11.15
CA GLN A 355 11.32 -8.58 11.06
C GLN A 355 11.70 -8.27 9.61
N ILE A 356 10.70 -7.98 8.76
CA ILE A 356 10.89 -7.87 7.31
C ILE A 356 11.91 -6.79 6.92
N GLU A 357 11.84 -5.59 7.50
CA GLU A 357 12.72 -4.48 7.11
C GLU A 357 14.22 -4.79 7.35
N PRO A 358 14.67 -5.29 8.54
CA PRO A 358 16.07 -5.68 8.70
C PRO A 358 16.51 -6.88 7.86
N ARG A 359 15.61 -7.83 7.54
CA ARG A 359 15.93 -8.93 6.61
C ARG A 359 16.10 -8.41 5.18
N VAL A 360 15.23 -7.49 4.76
CA VAL A 360 15.38 -6.76 3.49
C VAL A 360 16.68 -5.95 3.46
N LEU A 361 17.03 -5.25 4.54
CA LEU A 361 18.31 -4.54 4.61
C LEU A 361 19.50 -5.50 4.41
N ALA A 362 19.45 -6.69 5.00
CA ALA A 362 20.47 -7.72 4.77
C ALA A 362 20.55 -8.12 3.28
N ALA A 363 19.39 -8.35 2.66
CA ALA A 363 19.30 -8.77 1.26
C ALA A 363 19.80 -7.68 0.28
N VAL A 364 19.39 -6.42 0.48
CA VAL A 364 19.72 -5.35 -0.47
C VAL A 364 21.13 -4.78 -0.28
N SER A 365 21.69 -4.87 0.93
CA SER A 365 23.05 -4.44 1.21
C SER A 365 24.13 -5.46 0.87
N GLY A 366 23.77 -6.76 0.88
CA GLY A 366 24.75 -7.85 0.75
C GLY A 366 25.73 -7.95 1.93
N ASP A 367 25.41 -7.35 3.09
CA ASP A 367 26.26 -7.42 4.29
C ASP A 367 26.27 -8.82 4.86
N ARG A 368 27.35 -9.56 4.66
CA ARG A 368 27.48 -10.99 5.03
C ARG A 368 27.20 -11.26 6.51
N ARG A 369 27.60 -10.37 7.41
CA ARG A 369 27.33 -10.55 8.84
C ARG A 369 25.86 -10.38 9.16
N LEU A 370 25.20 -9.44 8.49
CA LEU A 370 23.76 -9.25 8.64
C LEU A 370 22.98 -10.40 8.01
N ILE A 371 23.41 -10.91 6.84
CA ILE A 371 22.85 -12.12 6.20
C ILE A 371 22.96 -13.32 7.16
N ASP A 372 24.12 -13.55 7.77
CA ASP A 372 24.30 -14.63 8.74
C ASP A 372 23.36 -14.48 9.95
N ALA A 373 23.07 -13.26 10.39
CA ALA A 373 22.09 -13.01 11.45
C ALA A 373 20.67 -13.44 11.07
N THR A 374 20.31 -13.36 9.78
CA THR A 374 18.97 -13.76 9.30
C THR A 374 18.69 -15.27 9.36
N ARG A 375 19.71 -16.11 9.55
CA ARG A 375 19.56 -17.58 9.66
C ARG A 375 18.72 -17.98 10.88
N GLN A 376 18.66 -17.12 11.91
CA GLN A 376 17.82 -17.34 13.08
C GLN A 376 16.42 -16.73 12.85
N ASP A 377 15.39 -17.31 13.48
CA ASP A 377 14.03 -16.79 13.45
C ASP A 377 13.97 -15.40 14.07
N ASP A 378 14.65 -15.20 15.19
CA ASP A 378 14.85 -13.88 15.80
C ASP A 378 16.21 -13.29 15.38
N LEU A 379 16.19 -12.45 14.38
CA LEU A 379 17.36 -11.73 13.86
C LEU A 379 18.00 -10.79 14.91
N TYR A 380 17.20 -10.27 15.86
CA TYR A 380 17.74 -9.34 16.86
C TYR A 380 18.63 -10.02 17.89
N ALA A 381 18.44 -11.32 18.18
CA ALA A 381 19.27 -12.04 19.14
C ALA A 381 20.76 -12.12 18.76
N PRO A 382 21.17 -12.52 17.52
CA PRO A 382 22.56 -12.47 17.11
C PRO A 382 23.12 -11.03 17.02
N ILE A 383 22.30 -10.05 16.65
CA ILE A 383 22.73 -8.63 16.63
C ILE A 383 23.00 -8.15 18.07
N ALA A 384 22.14 -8.45 19.02
CA ALA A 384 22.34 -8.12 20.43
C ALA A 384 23.65 -8.68 20.97
N ARG A 385 23.96 -9.94 20.66
CA ARG A 385 25.25 -10.57 21.01
C ARG A 385 26.44 -9.86 20.38
N ALA A 386 26.35 -9.52 19.10
CA ALA A 386 27.42 -8.81 18.39
C ALA A 386 27.66 -7.39 18.95
N LEU A 387 26.63 -6.74 19.47
CA LEU A 387 26.69 -5.41 20.06
C LEU A 387 26.99 -5.43 21.56
N GLY A 388 26.88 -6.58 22.23
CA GLY A 388 27.01 -6.71 23.69
C GLY A 388 25.88 -5.99 24.45
N VAL A 389 24.67 -6.00 23.93
CA VAL A 389 23.49 -5.33 24.51
C VAL A 389 22.30 -6.30 24.62
N GLU A 390 21.29 -5.90 25.38
CA GLU A 390 20.02 -6.63 25.45
C GLU A 390 19.28 -6.62 24.10
N ARG A 391 18.47 -7.66 23.85
CA ARG A 391 17.70 -7.84 22.60
C ARG A 391 16.84 -6.64 22.22
N ASP A 392 16.13 -6.08 23.19
CA ASP A 392 15.24 -4.93 22.94
C ASP A 392 16.02 -3.65 22.60
N ILE A 393 17.21 -3.49 23.18
CA ILE A 393 18.11 -2.39 22.80
C ILE A 393 18.62 -2.59 21.36
N ALA A 394 18.99 -3.82 20.98
CA ALA A 394 19.39 -4.11 19.60
C ALA A 394 18.24 -3.85 18.61
N LYS A 395 17.00 -4.24 18.94
CA LYS A 395 15.81 -3.95 18.13
C LYS A 395 15.63 -2.44 17.94
N VAL A 396 15.66 -1.66 19.02
CA VAL A 396 15.53 -0.20 18.96
C VAL A 396 16.66 0.43 18.14
N ALA A 397 17.89 -0.06 18.29
CA ALA A 397 19.04 0.45 17.55
C ALA A 397 18.93 0.16 16.04
N VAL A 398 18.56 -1.05 15.64
CA VAL A 398 18.39 -1.42 14.22
C VAL A 398 17.28 -0.59 13.58
N LEU A 399 16.10 -0.52 14.22
CA LEU A 399 15.00 0.32 13.74
C LEU A 399 15.40 1.80 13.72
N GLY A 400 16.05 2.29 14.79
CA GLY A 400 16.58 3.66 14.86
C GLY A 400 17.56 3.97 13.73
N ALA A 401 18.45 3.04 13.38
CA ALA A 401 19.37 3.20 12.27
C ALA A 401 18.63 3.36 10.93
N MET A 402 17.60 2.54 10.67
CA MET A 402 16.80 2.63 9.44
C MET A 402 15.96 3.90 9.37
N TYR A 403 15.41 4.36 10.50
CA TYR A 403 14.58 5.58 10.58
C TYR A 403 15.37 6.88 10.80
N GLY A 404 16.71 6.81 10.91
CA GLY A 404 17.57 7.98 11.06
C GLY A 404 17.54 8.62 12.46
N ALA A 405 17.26 7.83 13.50
CA ALA A 405 17.42 8.29 14.89
C ALA A 405 18.92 8.43 15.21
N THR A 406 19.33 9.64 15.65
CA THR A 406 20.74 9.96 15.91
C THR A 406 21.04 10.25 17.38
N THR A 407 20.02 10.25 18.24
CA THR A 407 20.15 10.70 19.64
C THR A 407 19.40 9.77 20.61
N GLY A 408 19.81 9.74 21.86
CA GLY A 408 19.21 8.98 22.95
C GLY A 408 20.06 7.81 23.44
N GLU A 409 19.49 6.95 24.31
CA GLU A 409 20.14 5.77 24.91
C GLU A 409 20.68 4.77 23.87
N SER A 410 20.20 4.82 22.64
CA SER A 410 20.62 3.96 21.53
C SER A 410 21.85 4.48 20.76
N ALA A 411 22.40 5.64 21.06
CA ALA A 411 23.52 6.21 20.31
C ALA A 411 24.78 5.31 20.33
N GLY A 412 25.08 4.69 21.46
CA GLY A 412 26.17 3.73 21.58
C GLY A 412 25.93 2.45 20.77
N ALA A 413 24.70 1.95 20.78
CA ALA A 413 24.30 0.78 19.99
C ALA A 413 24.33 1.09 18.48
N LEU A 414 24.00 2.32 18.06
CA LEU A 414 24.10 2.76 16.67
C LEU A 414 25.55 2.77 16.17
N ALA A 415 26.49 3.27 16.97
CA ALA A 415 27.93 3.22 16.66
C ALA A 415 28.43 1.76 16.57
N GLY A 416 27.91 0.88 17.42
CA GLY A 416 28.15 -0.57 17.36
C GLY A 416 27.64 -1.20 16.06
N LEU A 417 26.47 -0.81 15.58
CA LEU A 417 25.91 -1.26 14.29
C LEU A 417 26.79 -0.85 13.11
N GLN A 418 27.27 0.41 13.09
CA GLN A 418 28.17 0.91 12.04
C GLN A 418 29.46 0.09 11.96
N LYS A 419 30.00 -0.31 13.12
CA LYS A 419 31.19 -1.15 13.19
C LYS A 419 30.93 -2.61 12.81
N SER A 420 29.80 -3.15 13.21
CA SER A 420 29.46 -4.58 13.01
C SER A 420 28.93 -4.87 11.62
N TYR A 421 28.19 -3.94 11.02
CA TYR A 421 27.47 -4.06 9.74
C TYR A 421 27.75 -2.88 8.80
N PRO A 422 29.03 -2.63 8.44
CA PRO A 422 29.43 -1.41 7.73
C PRO A 422 28.81 -1.27 6.36
N ILE A 423 28.55 -2.38 5.65
CA ILE A 423 27.98 -2.35 4.30
C ILE A 423 26.50 -1.95 4.38
N ALA A 424 25.75 -2.56 5.30
CA ALA A 424 24.34 -2.22 5.51
C ALA A 424 24.15 -0.77 5.96
N MET A 425 25.01 -0.30 6.88
CA MET A 425 24.96 1.09 7.34
C MET A 425 25.39 2.08 6.27
N GLY A 426 26.38 1.72 5.42
CA GLY A 426 26.83 2.52 4.29
C GLY A 426 25.72 2.77 3.26
N LEU A 427 24.95 1.73 2.92
CA LEU A 427 23.79 1.85 2.03
C LEU A 427 22.75 2.84 2.56
N LEU A 428 22.45 2.78 3.86
CA LEU A 428 21.52 3.71 4.50
C LEU A 428 22.06 5.15 4.49
N GLU A 429 23.35 5.35 4.69
CA GLU A 429 23.96 6.68 4.68
C GLU A 429 24.02 7.28 3.28
N GLU A 430 24.34 6.47 2.26
CA GLU A 430 24.30 6.89 0.85
C GLU A 430 22.91 7.37 0.43
N ALA A 431 21.86 6.63 0.83
CA ALA A 431 20.49 7.05 0.60
C ALA A 431 20.16 8.37 1.33
N ALA A 432 20.62 8.52 2.58
CA ALA A 432 20.42 9.75 3.35
C ALA A 432 21.11 10.96 2.71
N GLU A 433 22.36 10.83 2.25
CA GLU A 433 23.09 11.91 1.57
C GLU A 433 22.42 12.30 0.24
N SER A 434 21.94 11.30 -0.52
CA SER A 434 21.15 11.57 -1.74
C SER A 434 19.90 12.39 -1.42
N GLY A 435 19.15 11.99 -0.38
CA GLY A 435 17.96 12.73 0.06
C GLY A 435 18.27 14.15 0.57
N LYS A 436 19.35 14.34 1.36
CA LYS A 436 19.82 15.66 1.80
C LYS A 436 20.10 16.58 0.61
N ALA A 437 20.70 16.03 -0.43
CA ALA A 437 21.00 16.74 -1.67
C ALA A 437 19.75 17.00 -2.56
N GLY A 438 18.56 16.55 -2.14
CA GLY A 438 17.32 16.70 -2.92
C GLY A 438 17.24 15.77 -4.14
N LYS A 439 18.08 14.75 -4.20
CA LYS A 439 18.07 13.76 -5.28
C LYS A 439 17.10 12.63 -4.95
N ASP A 440 16.31 12.21 -5.95
CA ASP A 440 15.48 11.02 -5.86
C ASP A 440 16.33 9.79 -5.51
N VAL A 441 15.75 8.85 -4.78
CA VAL A 441 16.37 7.55 -4.53
C VAL A 441 15.60 6.45 -5.25
N VAL A 442 16.27 5.32 -5.48
CA VAL A 442 15.69 4.16 -6.16
C VAL A 442 15.84 2.95 -5.23
N THR A 443 14.77 2.19 -5.07
CA THR A 443 14.80 0.93 -4.32
C THR A 443 15.59 -0.15 -5.06
N SER A 444 15.91 -1.25 -4.38
CA SER A 444 16.58 -2.40 -4.99
C SER A 444 15.80 -3.00 -6.16
N GLY A 445 14.47 -2.92 -6.16
CA GLY A 445 13.61 -3.38 -7.25
C GLY A 445 13.39 -2.35 -8.37
N GLY A 446 13.95 -1.15 -8.25
CA GLY A 446 13.86 -0.13 -9.29
C GLY A 446 12.77 0.94 -9.09
N ARG A 447 12.04 0.93 -7.97
CA ARG A 447 11.04 1.96 -7.67
C ARG A 447 11.71 3.30 -7.42
N ARG A 448 11.28 4.34 -8.13
CA ARG A 448 11.71 5.71 -7.86
C ARG A 448 10.92 6.29 -6.68
N VAL A 449 11.64 6.86 -5.72
CA VAL A 449 11.09 7.63 -4.61
C VAL A 449 11.52 9.08 -4.75
N ARG A 450 10.55 9.95 -5.02
CA ARG A 450 10.83 11.37 -5.28
C ARG A 450 11.12 12.12 -3.99
N MET A 451 12.09 13.03 -4.07
CA MET A 451 12.32 14.03 -3.03
C MET A 451 11.53 15.30 -3.34
N TRP A 452 10.89 15.85 -2.32
CA TRP A 452 10.13 17.09 -2.48
C TRP A 452 11.05 18.32 -2.52
N THR A 453 10.58 19.36 -3.18
CA THR A 453 11.16 20.71 -3.10
C THR A 453 10.33 21.54 -2.11
N ASP A 454 10.99 22.41 -1.36
CA ASP A 454 10.31 23.38 -0.47
C ASP A 454 10.75 24.79 -0.87
N PRO A 455 9.92 25.55 -1.60
CA PRO A 455 10.26 26.90 -2.04
C PRO A 455 10.53 27.87 -0.87
N SER A 456 10.02 27.58 0.32
CA SER A 456 10.22 28.43 1.51
C SER A 456 11.61 28.33 2.13
N THR A 457 12.50 27.52 1.57
CA THR A 457 13.91 27.45 1.95
C THR A 457 14.77 28.55 1.31
N ASP A 458 14.24 29.27 0.32
CA ASP A 458 14.94 30.35 -0.35
C ASP A 458 15.17 31.52 0.63
N GLY A 459 16.46 31.74 0.99
CA GLY A 459 16.87 32.80 1.92
C GLY A 459 16.83 32.44 3.41
N ASP A 460 16.35 31.24 3.79
CA ASP A 460 16.34 30.74 5.18
C ASP A 460 17.22 29.51 5.34
N LEU A 461 18.45 29.72 5.82
CA LEU A 461 19.46 28.67 5.98
C LEU A 461 19.05 27.63 7.03
N ASP A 462 18.46 28.02 8.15
CA ASP A 462 18.05 27.07 9.21
C ASP A 462 16.94 26.16 8.70
N ARG A 463 15.99 26.72 7.96
CA ARG A 463 14.94 25.95 7.32
C ARG A 463 15.50 25.02 6.24
N ALA A 464 16.43 25.48 5.41
CA ALA A 464 17.08 24.67 4.40
C ALA A 464 17.80 23.45 5.01
N VAL A 465 18.53 23.64 6.10
CA VAL A 465 19.19 22.57 6.86
C VAL A 465 18.15 21.58 7.43
N SER A 466 17.07 22.10 8.00
CA SER A 466 15.98 21.26 8.55
C SER A 466 15.31 20.42 7.50
N VAL A 467 14.99 20.99 6.33
CA VAL A 467 14.38 20.30 5.19
C VAL A 467 15.33 19.25 4.61
N ALA A 468 16.61 19.59 4.45
CA ALA A 468 17.64 18.62 4.00
C ALA A 468 17.73 17.42 4.95
N ALA A 469 17.77 17.67 6.26
CA ALA A 469 17.79 16.61 7.27
C ALA A 469 16.52 15.74 7.22
N ALA A 470 15.34 16.34 7.00
CA ALA A 470 14.09 15.60 6.85
C ALA A 470 14.08 14.72 5.60
N ARG A 471 14.55 15.25 4.45
CA ARG A 471 14.72 14.48 3.20
C ARG A 471 15.70 13.32 3.37
N GLY A 472 16.81 13.54 4.06
CA GLY A 472 17.79 12.49 4.35
C GLY A 472 17.20 11.35 5.16
N ARG A 473 16.45 11.66 6.23
CA ARG A 473 15.74 10.64 7.03
C ARG A 473 14.69 9.89 6.18
N TYR A 474 13.94 10.62 5.38
CA TYR A 474 12.92 10.03 4.50
C TYR A 474 13.55 9.09 3.46
N ALA A 475 14.58 9.52 2.74
CA ALA A 475 15.27 8.72 1.73
C ALA A 475 15.86 7.43 2.33
N ARG A 476 16.54 7.54 3.47
CA ARG A 476 17.10 6.42 4.23
C ARG A 476 16.06 5.35 4.55
N ASN A 477 14.90 5.79 5.03
CA ASN A 477 13.79 4.90 5.35
C ASN A 477 13.12 4.34 4.09
N ALA A 478 12.89 5.18 3.08
CA ALA A 478 12.13 4.83 1.89
C ALA A 478 12.78 3.73 1.04
N VAL A 479 14.11 3.66 0.98
CA VAL A 479 14.81 2.59 0.23
C VAL A 479 14.56 1.21 0.82
N ILE A 480 14.45 1.11 2.15
CA ILE A 480 14.18 -0.17 2.83
C ILE A 480 12.68 -0.46 2.87
N GLN A 481 11.85 0.53 3.21
CA GLN A 481 10.39 0.35 3.19
C GLN A 481 9.87 -0.02 1.81
N GLY A 482 10.42 0.60 0.76
CA GLY A 482 10.03 0.29 -0.61
C GLY A 482 10.44 -1.12 -1.02
N ALA A 483 11.66 -1.52 -0.71
CA ALA A 483 12.13 -2.87 -0.95
C ALA A 483 11.34 -3.92 -0.15
N ALA A 484 10.93 -3.61 1.09
CA ALA A 484 10.04 -4.46 1.88
C ALA A 484 8.63 -4.56 1.28
N ALA A 485 8.09 -3.45 0.77
CA ALA A 485 6.81 -3.44 0.07
C ALA A 485 6.85 -4.25 -1.23
N GLU A 486 7.95 -4.20 -1.97
CA GLU A 486 8.17 -5.03 -3.17
C GLU A 486 8.17 -6.52 -2.82
N PHE A 487 8.91 -6.93 -1.79
CA PHE A 487 8.93 -8.31 -1.30
C PHE A 487 7.53 -8.77 -0.84
N PHE A 488 6.87 -7.96 -0.01
CA PHE A 488 5.52 -8.25 0.49
C PHE A 488 4.53 -8.50 -0.65
N LYS A 489 4.56 -7.67 -1.71
CA LYS A 489 3.69 -7.86 -2.88
C LYS A 489 3.99 -9.16 -3.62
N VAL A 490 5.26 -9.52 -3.79
CA VAL A 490 5.62 -10.81 -4.38
C VAL A 490 5.05 -11.96 -3.55
N TRP A 491 5.14 -11.88 -2.24
CA TRP A 491 4.54 -12.88 -1.36
C TRP A 491 3.01 -12.93 -1.48
N ALA A 492 2.34 -11.78 -1.39
CA ALA A 492 0.89 -11.69 -1.48
C ALA A 492 0.34 -12.24 -2.81
N ILE A 493 0.97 -11.90 -3.95
CA ILE A 493 0.56 -12.45 -5.26
C ILE A 493 0.89 -13.94 -5.42
N THR A 494 1.91 -14.44 -4.74
CA THR A 494 2.24 -15.87 -4.68
C THR A 494 1.16 -16.63 -3.91
N VAL A 495 0.75 -16.11 -2.74
CA VAL A 495 -0.37 -16.62 -1.95
C VAL A 495 -1.67 -16.58 -2.77
N ARG A 496 -2.00 -15.46 -3.41
CA ARG A 496 -3.15 -15.33 -4.31
C ARG A 496 -3.19 -16.43 -5.36
N ARG A 497 -2.08 -16.65 -6.06
CA ARG A 497 -1.98 -17.63 -7.14
C ARG A 497 -2.15 -19.07 -6.64
N ARG A 498 -1.45 -19.43 -5.56
CA ARG A 498 -1.45 -20.77 -5.01
C ARG A 498 -2.74 -21.09 -4.25
N GLY A 499 -3.32 -20.10 -3.60
CA GLY A 499 -4.53 -20.25 -2.78
C GLY A 499 -5.80 -20.56 -3.59
N ARG A 500 -5.83 -20.27 -4.90
CA ARG A 500 -7.02 -20.51 -5.73
C ARG A 500 -7.51 -21.96 -5.69
N SER A 501 -6.61 -22.94 -5.74
CA SER A 501 -6.98 -24.35 -5.68
C SER A 501 -7.57 -24.77 -4.33
N LEU A 502 -7.36 -23.97 -3.29
CA LEU A 502 -7.88 -24.16 -1.95
C LEU A 502 -9.12 -23.32 -1.65
N GLY A 503 -9.61 -22.56 -2.64
CA GLY A 503 -10.70 -21.59 -2.42
C GLY A 503 -10.31 -20.44 -1.48
N ALA A 504 -9.02 -20.15 -1.35
CA ALA A 504 -8.49 -19.15 -0.45
C ALA A 504 -8.51 -17.75 -1.11
N GLU A 505 -9.02 -16.76 -0.39
CA GLU A 505 -9.10 -15.35 -0.78
C GLU A 505 -8.19 -14.51 0.11
N VAL A 506 -7.29 -13.73 -0.47
CA VAL A 506 -6.58 -12.67 0.27
C VAL A 506 -7.55 -11.53 0.52
N VAL A 507 -7.87 -11.24 1.78
CA VAL A 507 -8.88 -10.24 2.18
C VAL A 507 -8.28 -9.00 2.85
N LEU A 508 -7.02 -9.06 3.28
CA LEU A 508 -6.30 -7.92 3.87
C LEU A 508 -4.79 -8.03 3.58
N CYS A 509 -4.20 -6.90 3.22
CA CYS A 509 -2.77 -6.68 3.10
C CYS A 509 -2.38 -5.47 3.94
N LEU A 510 -1.82 -5.66 5.13
CA LEU A 510 -1.52 -4.60 6.09
C LEU A 510 -0.03 -4.59 6.44
N HIS A 511 0.74 -3.66 5.85
CA HIS A 511 2.19 -3.53 6.07
C HIS A 511 2.98 -4.81 5.74
N ASP A 512 3.10 -5.70 6.71
CA ASP A 512 3.78 -7.00 6.68
C ASP A 512 2.86 -8.17 7.03
N GLU A 513 1.55 -7.90 7.21
CA GLU A 513 0.54 -8.87 7.63
C GLU A 513 -0.45 -9.18 6.49
N LEU A 514 -0.74 -10.47 6.27
CA LEU A 514 -1.78 -10.97 5.38
C LEU A 514 -2.90 -11.62 6.18
N LEU A 515 -4.16 -11.38 5.76
CA LEU A 515 -5.29 -12.22 6.15
C LEU A 515 -5.82 -12.94 4.90
N VAL A 516 -5.94 -14.25 5.01
CA VAL A 516 -6.49 -15.11 3.95
C VAL A 516 -7.73 -15.80 4.50
N HIS A 517 -8.86 -15.59 3.84
CA HIS A 517 -10.13 -16.23 4.16
C HIS A 517 -10.24 -17.51 3.33
N VAL A 518 -10.52 -18.65 3.97
CA VAL A 518 -10.44 -19.97 3.34
C VAL A 518 -11.50 -20.92 3.91
N PRO A 519 -12.05 -21.86 3.14
CA PRO A 519 -12.90 -22.93 3.65
C PRO A 519 -12.22 -23.67 4.82
N ALA A 520 -12.99 -24.01 5.85
CA ALA A 520 -12.45 -24.55 7.10
C ALA A 520 -11.71 -25.89 6.91
N ASP A 521 -12.13 -26.70 5.95
CA ASP A 521 -11.50 -27.97 5.60
C ASP A 521 -10.16 -27.84 4.85
N ALA A 522 -9.89 -26.66 4.27
CA ALA A 522 -8.64 -26.34 3.57
C ALA A 522 -7.70 -25.45 4.41
N ALA A 523 -8.06 -25.11 5.65
CA ALA A 523 -7.35 -24.10 6.43
C ALA A 523 -5.90 -24.48 6.76
N ASP A 524 -5.63 -25.73 7.14
CA ASP A 524 -4.28 -26.19 7.46
C ASP A 524 -3.40 -26.25 6.20
N ASP A 525 -3.94 -26.70 5.07
CA ASP A 525 -3.24 -26.70 3.80
C ASP A 525 -2.94 -25.27 3.32
N ALA A 526 -3.89 -24.34 3.56
CA ALA A 526 -3.67 -22.94 3.24
C ALA A 526 -2.60 -22.30 4.14
N ALA A 527 -2.56 -22.63 5.43
CA ALA A 527 -1.51 -22.17 6.33
C ALA A 527 -0.12 -22.66 5.89
N ALA A 528 0.00 -23.93 5.57
CA ALA A 528 1.24 -24.52 5.05
C ALA A 528 1.65 -23.87 3.70
N MET A 529 0.68 -23.60 2.81
CA MET A 529 0.91 -22.93 1.53
C MET A 529 1.38 -21.48 1.73
N VAL A 530 0.79 -20.74 2.66
CA VAL A 530 1.16 -19.34 2.98
C VAL A 530 2.59 -19.26 3.52
N ASP A 531 2.99 -20.18 4.39
CA ASP A 531 4.36 -20.31 4.90
C ASP A 531 5.36 -20.64 3.77
N ALA A 532 5.06 -21.67 2.98
CA ALA A 532 5.91 -22.06 1.85
C ALA A 532 6.06 -20.94 0.79
N ALA A 533 5.04 -20.11 0.60
CA ALA A 533 5.06 -19.00 -0.32
C ALA A 533 6.11 -17.94 0.04
N VAL A 534 6.54 -17.84 1.32
CA VAL A 534 7.62 -16.92 1.74
C VAL A 534 8.94 -17.32 1.06
N GLY A 535 9.27 -18.62 1.04
CA GLY A 535 10.47 -19.13 0.38
C GLY A 535 10.44 -18.92 -1.14
N GLU A 536 9.29 -19.10 -1.78
CA GLU A 536 9.11 -18.84 -3.22
C GLU A 536 9.26 -17.33 -3.53
N ALA A 537 8.66 -16.47 -2.72
CA ALA A 537 8.80 -15.02 -2.85
C ALA A 537 10.26 -14.57 -2.65
N ALA A 538 10.96 -15.15 -1.67
CA ALA A 538 12.36 -14.86 -1.43
C ALA A 538 13.24 -15.27 -2.63
N HIS A 539 13.03 -16.45 -3.18
CA HIS A 539 13.76 -16.89 -4.38
C HIS A 539 13.52 -15.98 -5.59
N TYR A 540 12.30 -15.48 -5.76
CA TYR A 540 11.96 -14.59 -6.87
C TYR A 540 12.52 -13.17 -6.71
N TRP A 541 12.46 -12.62 -5.48
CA TRP A 541 12.73 -11.21 -5.23
C TRP A 541 14.14 -10.94 -4.70
N SER A 542 14.67 -11.79 -3.81
CA SER A 542 15.91 -11.47 -3.08
C SER A 542 17.14 -11.46 -3.98
N PRO A 543 17.96 -10.41 -3.94
CA PRO A 543 19.26 -10.41 -4.61
C PRO A 543 20.27 -11.36 -3.96
N GLU A 544 20.07 -11.69 -2.68
CA GLU A 544 20.93 -12.59 -1.89
C GLU A 544 20.16 -13.85 -1.50
N PRO A 545 20.52 -15.01 -2.07
CA PRO A 545 19.78 -16.25 -1.86
C PRO A 545 19.90 -16.80 -0.43
N ASP A 546 20.95 -16.40 0.30
CA ASP A 546 21.22 -16.87 1.67
C ASP A 546 20.41 -16.16 2.75
N VAL A 547 19.67 -15.10 2.40
CA VAL A 547 18.81 -14.40 3.35
C VAL A 547 17.56 -15.21 3.63
N ARG A 548 17.36 -15.54 4.89
CA ARG A 548 16.15 -16.23 5.33
C ARG A 548 15.05 -15.24 5.69
N PHE A 549 13.93 -15.34 5.00
CA PHE A 549 12.66 -14.68 5.36
C PHE A 549 11.76 -15.68 6.09
N VAL A 550 10.98 -15.18 7.04
CA VAL A 550 10.09 -15.99 7.88
C VAL A 550 8.74 -15.32 8.02
N ALA A 551 7.69 -16.10 8.19
CA ALA A 551 6.38 -15.63 8.58
C ALA A 551 5.91 -16.35 9.85
N ASP A 552 5.14 -15.64 10.68
CA ASP A 552 4.38 -16.22 11.77
C ASP A 552 2.96 -16.47 11.27
N VAL A 553 2.59 -17.75 11.15
CA VAL A 553 1.32 -18.17 10.53
C VAL A 553 0.43 -18.81 11.58
N ALA A 554 -0.83 -18.35 11.66
CA ALA A 554 -1.83 -18.88 12.56
C ALA A 554 -3.19 -19.05 11.85
N VAL A 555 -3.89 -20.14 12.17
CA VAL A 555 -5.29 -20.38 11.76
C VAL A 555 -6.18 -19.99 12.91
N VAL A 556 -7.09 -19.05 12.68
CA VAL A 556 -7.95 -18.46 13.69
C VAL A 556 -9.38 -18.27 13.19
N ASP A 557 -10.33 -18.13 14.10
CA ASP A 557 -11.69 -17.70 13.76
C ASP A 557 -11.80 -16.18 13.65
N ARG A 558 -11.02 -15.47 14.46
CA ARG A 558 -11.00 -13.98 14.52
C ARG A 558 -9.57 -13.46 14.47
N TRP A 559 -9.38 -12.33 13.79
CA TRP A 559 -8.07 -11.69 13.71
C TRP A 559 -7.44 -11.39 15.08
N SER A 560 -8.25 -11.05 16.07
CA SER A 560 -7.78 -10.76 17.44
C SER A 560 -7.21 -11.97 18.18
N GLU A 561 -7.45 -13.19 17.74
CA GLU A 561 -6.95 -14.43 18.33
C GLU A 561 -5.51 -14.75 17.90
N ALA A 562 -5.07 -14.20 16.79
CA ALA A 562 -3.71 -14.31 16.33
C ALA A 562 -2.78 -13.42 17.18
N LYS A 563 -1.84 -14.02 17.87
CA LYS A 563 -0.87 -13.33 18.76
C LYS A 563 0.43 -13.04 18.01
#